data_2ae936735983f9ddc681fffbf459d834
#
_entry.id   2ae936735983f9ddc681fffbf459d834
#
_cell.length_a   1.000
_cell.length_b   1.000
_cell.length_c   1.000
_cell.angle_alpha   90.00
_cell.angle_beta   90.00
_cell.angle_gamma   90.00
#
_symmetry.space_group_name_H-M   'P 1'
#
loop_
_entity.id
_entity.type
_entity.pdbx_description
1 polymer ?
#
loop_
_entity_poly.entity_id
_entity_poly.type
_entity_poly.pdbx_seq_one_letter_code
_entity_poly.pdbx_strand_id
1 'polypeptide(L)'
;MTSRAFGSLMATPQSTEGLTESYVRWRSSRLGQITDALEQQLLFELLGSVADKTLLDVGCGDGALASELARRGAIVTGLDADPAMIAAARRRTQTEITQLHLIEGQAERLPFGGEAFDCVLAVTVLCFVRDAERAVAEMARVLKPGGRLVIGELGRWSLWAVHRRIRGWFGHPIWRAAMFRTAAELRELVRSAGLDVVEIRGAVHYPPCGATARLLAPVDLWLGRRTTLGAAFIAVSAAKPID
;
A
#
# COMPACT_ATOMS: atom_id res chain seq x y z
N MET A 1 13.47 3.19 40.17
CA MET A 1 12.07 3.00 40.50
C MET A 1 11.33 4.18 39.90
N THR A 2 10.62 4.08 38.85
CA THR A 2 9.41 3.41 38.49
C THR A 2 9.30 3.31 36.96
N SER A 3 9.33 2.08 36.46
CA SER A 3 8.96 1.73 35.10
C SER A 3 7.44 1.92 34.96
N ARG A 4 6.99 2.83 34.11
CA ARG A 4 5.59 2.86 33.66
C ARG A 4 5.50 2.17 32.31
N ALA A 5 4.88 1.01 32.34
CA ALA A 5 4.47 0.22 31.23
C ALA A 5 3.65 1.06 30.23
N PHE A 6 4.14 1.20 28.99
CA PHE A 6 3.31 1.62 27.86
C PHE A 6 2.45 0.43 27.47
N GLY A 7 1.24 0.41 28.01
CA GLY A 7 0.21 -0.55 27.66
C GLY A 7 -0.14 -0.47 26.19
N SER A 8 -0.26 -1.65 25.62
CA SER A 8 -0.78 -1.99 24.31
C SER A 8 -2.02 -1.15 23.94
N LEU A 9 -1.90 -0.23 22.97
CA LEU A 9 -3.05 0.31 22.23
C LEU A 9 -3.33 -0.63 21.04
N MET A 10 -3.70 -1.86 21.34
CA MET A 10 -4.43 -2.70 20.39
C MET A 10 -5.83 -2.11 20.29
N ALA A 11 -6.23 -1.65 19.11
CA ALA A 11 -7.61 -1.29 18.84
C ALA A 11 -8.50 -2.50 19.18
N THR A 12 -9.56 -2.28 19.94
CA THR A 12 -10.51 -3.35 20.27
C THR A 12 -11.19 -3.83 18.99
N PRO A 13 -11.58 -5.12 18.85
CA PRO A 13 -12.18 -5.70 17.64
C PRO A 13 -13.39 -4.91 17.11
N GLN A 14 -14.17 -4.29 17.98
CA GLN A 14 -15.33 -3.45 17.60
C GLN A 14 -14.96 -2.14 16.91
N SER A 15 -13.73 -1.62 17.08
CA SER A 15 -13.24 -0.42 16.36
C SER A 15 -12.81 -0.74 14.94
N THR A 16 -12.36 -1.95 14.68
CA THR A 16 -11.84 -2.39 13.37
C THR A 16 -12.98 -2.66 12.38
N GLU A 17 -14.09 -3.27 12.79
CA GLU A 17 -15.25 -3.51 11.93
C GLU A 17 -15.85 -2.20 11.38
N GLY A 18 -16.09 -1.21 12.24
CA GLY A 18 -16.62 0.09 11.82
C GLY A 18 -15.67 0.87 10.88
N LEU A 19 -14.36 0.64 11.00
CA LEU A 19 -13.35 1.25 10.13
C LEU A 19 -13.32 0.58 8.75
N THR A 20 -13.42 -0.73 8.69
CA THR A 20 -13.53 -1.51 7.46
C THR A 20 -14.78 -1.12 6.66
N GLU A 21 -15.93 -1.01 7.32
CA GLU A 21 -17.18 -0.57 6.68
C GLU A 21 -17.08 0.87 6.15
N SER A 22 -16.46 1.78 6.91
CA SER A 22 -16.24 3.16 6.48
C SER A 22 -15.33 3.25 5.26
N TYR A 23 -14.29 2.42 5.20
CA TYR A 23 -13.37 2.33 4.07
C TYR A 23 -14.06 1.75 2.83
N VAL A 24 -14.80 0.66 2.97
CA VAL A 24 -15.59 0.05 1.89
C VAL A 24 -16.62 1.04 1.34
N ARG A 25 -17.33 1.75 2.22
CA ARG A 25 -18.30 2.79 1.84
C ARG A 25 -17.63 3.97 1.10
N TRP A 26 -16.45 4.38 1.55
CA TRP A 26 -15.68 5.41 0.86
C TRP A 26 -15.24 4.94 -0.53
N ARG A 27 -14.69 3.74 -0.66
CA ARG A 27 -14.30 3.16 -1.97
C ARG A 27 -15.48 3.02 -2.93
N SER A 28 -16.69 2.74 -2.44
CA SER A 28 -17.91 2.68 -3.27
C SER A 28 -18.43 4.06 -3.67
N SER A 29 -17.98 5.13 -3.02
CA SER A 29 -18.30 6.50 -3.45
C SER A 29 -17.66 6.83 -4.80
N ARG A 30 -18.26 7.76 -5.55
CA ARG A 30 -17.72 8.19 -6.86
C ARG A 30 -16.29 8.77 -6.75
N LEU A 31 -16.03 9.52 -5.69
CA LEU A 31 -14.68 10.03 -5.41
C LEU A 31 -13.71 8.89 -5.12
N GLY A 32 -14.10 7.94 -4.29
CA GLY A 32 -13.30 6.76 -3.97
C GLY A 32 -12.97 5.93 -5.20
N GLN A 33 -13.95 5.68 -6.09
CA GLN A 33 -13.74 4.93 -7.33
C GLN A 33 -12.74 5.61 -8.27
N ILE A 34 -12.82 6.94 -8.46
CA ILE A 34 -11.86 7.68 -9.29
C ILE A 34 -10.45 7.60 -8.68
N THR A 35 -10.36 7.80 -7.38
CA THR A 35 -9.08 7.75 -6.64
C THR A 35 -8.44 6.36 -6.73
N ASP A 36 -9.20 5.32 -6.42
CA ASP A 36 -8.76 3.92 -6.47
C ASP A 36 -8.31 3.52 -7.88
N ALA A 37 -9.05 3.94 -8.92
CA ALA A 37 -8.68 3.67 -10.31
C ALA A 37 -7.34 4.31 -10.71
N LEU A 38 -7.08 5.56 -10.30
CA LEU A 38 -5.82 6.24 -10.58
C LEU A 38 -4.64 5.62 -9.82
N GLU A 39 -4.84 5.29 -8.55
CA GLU A 39 -3.83 4.59 -7.73
C GLU A 39 -3.50 3.22 -8.32
N GLN A 40 -4.51 2.41 -8.67
CA GLN A 40 -4.31 1.10 -9.29
C GLN A 40 -3.63 1.21 -10.66
N GLN A 41 -4.04 2.15 -11.50
CA GLN A 41 -3.41 2.34 -12.80
C GLN A 41 -1.92 2.67 -12.64
N LEU A 42 -1.57 3.59 -11.71
CA LEU A 42 -0.19 3.91 -11.41
C LEU A 42 0.60 2.68 -10.95
N LEU A 43 0.04 1.90 -10.02
CA LEU A 43 0.69 0.69 -9.50
C LEU A 43 0.93 -0.34 -10.61
N PHE A 44 -0.05 -0.56 -11.50
CA PHE A 44 0.11 -1.50 -12.62
C PHE A 44 1.13 -1.01 -13.65
N GLU A 45 1.19 0.30 -13.93
CA GLU A 45 2.22 0.87 -14.79
C GLU A 45 3.63 0.63 -14.21
N LEU A 46 3.78 0.80 -12.89
CA LEU A 46 5.06 0.60 -12.20
C LEU A 46 5.45 -0.87 -12.03
N LEU A 47 4.49 -1.77 -11.83
CA LEU A 47 4.71 -3.22 -11.78
C LEU A 47 5.08 -3.79 -13.15
N GLY A 48 4.48 -3.27 -14.23
CA GLY A 48 4.57 -3.83 -15.57
C GLY A 48 3.86 -5.18 -15.70
N SER A 49 4.32 -6.05 -16.60
CA SER A 49 3.73 -7.38 -16.77
C SER A 49 3.98 -8.26 -15.55
N VAL A 50 2.90 -8.86 -15.02
CA VAL A 50 2.92 -9.76 -13.85
C VAL A 50 2.51 -11.19 -14.18
N ALA A 51 2.15 -11.46 -15.44
CA ALA A 51 1.77 -12.81 -15.87
C ALA A 51 2.90 -13.81 -15.59
N ASP A 52 2.53 -14.95 -15.02
CA ASP A 52 3.42 -16.05 -14.61
C ASP A 52 4.46 -15.68 -13.54
N LYS A 53 4.37 -14.50 -12.93
CA LYS A 53 5.28 -14.07 -11.86
C LYS A 53 4.72 -14.41 -10.49
N THR A 54 5.63 -14.83 -9.60
CA THR A 54 5.34 -14.91 -8.17
C THR A 54 5.33 -13.51 -7.55
N LEU A 55 4.21 -13.12 -6.94
CA LEU A 55 4.00 -11.80 -6.38
C LEU A 55 3.56 -11.87 -4.92
N LEU A 56 4.21 -11.10 -4.05
CA LEU A 56 3.80 -10.89 -2.67
C LEU A 56 3.11 -9.52 -2.54
N ASP A 57 1.85 -9.51 -2.07
CA ASP A 57 1.11 -8.31 -1.69
C ASP A 57 1.14 -8.17 -0.16
N VAL A 58 1.99 -7.28 0.34
CA VAL A 58 2.21 -7.03 1.77
C VAL A 58 1.17 -6.02 2.25
N GLY A 59 0.38 -6.39 3.27
CA GLY A 59 -0.78 -5.61 3.71
C GLY A 59 -1.92 -5.66 2.70
N CYS A 60 -2.27 -6.85 2.23
CA CYS A 60 -3.24 -7.05 1.15
C CYS A 60 -4.68 -6.63 1.50
N GLY A 61 -4.96 -6.32 2.77
CA GLY A 61 -6.26 -5.91 3.24
C GLY A 61 -7.37 -6.92 2.89
N ASP A 62 -8.46 -6.43 2.29
CA ASP A 62 -9.60 -7.25 1.85
C ASP A 62 -9.33 -8.04 0.55
N GLY A 63 -8.09 -8.07 0.07
CA GLY A 63 -7.65 -8.84 -1.07
C GLY A 63 -8.09 -8.32 -2.44
N ALA A 64 -8.62 -7.10 -2.53
CA ALA A 64 -9.13 -6.56 -3.79
C ALA A 64 -8.03 -6.45 -4.85
N LEU A 65 -6.87 -5.87 -4.49
CA LEU A 65 -5.74 -5.71 -5.40
C LEU A 65 -5.06 -7.04 -5.70
N ALA A 66 -4.85 -7.88 -4.67
CA ALA A 66 -4.33 -9.23 -4.84
C ALA A 66 -5.17 -10.08 -5.81
N SER A 67 -6.49 -9.98 -5.72
CA SER A 67 -7.42 -10.66 -6.63
C SER A 67 -7.28 -10.16 -8.08
N GLU A 68 -7.12 -8.87 -8.27
CA GLU A 68 -6.94 -8.28 -9.60
C GLU A 68 -5.60 -8.69 -10.23
N LEU A 69 -4.53 -8.74 -9.43
CA LEU A 69 -3.21 -9.22 -9.89
C LEU A 69 -3.25 -10.70 -10.28
N ALA A 70 -3.96 -11.53 -9.51
CA ALA A 70 -4.14 -12.94 -9.85
C ALA A 70 -4.95 -13.12 -11.14
N ARG A 71 -6.00 -12.32 -11.37
CA ARG A 71 -6.73 -12.30 -12.66
C ARG A 71 -5.87 -11.88 -13.84
N ARG A 72 -4.79 -11.11 -13.60
CA ARG A 72 -3.79 -10.75 -14.61
C ARG A 72 -2.70 -11.81 -14.80
N GLY A 73 -2.88 -12.98 -14.20
CA GLY A 73 -2.00 -14.14 -14.36
C GLY A 73 -0.83 -14.22 -13.39
N ALA A 74 -0.78 -13.39 -12.36
CA ALA A 74 0.24 -13.52 -11.30
C ALA A 74 -0.11 -14.66 -10.34
N ILE A 75 0.92 -15.33 -9.82
CA ILE A 75 0.81 -16.25 -8.67
C ILE A 75 0.98 -15.40 -7.41
N VAL A 76 -0.14 -15.04 -6.77
CA VAL A 76 -0.15 -14.05 -5.71
C VAL A 76 -0.17 -14.69 -4.33
N THR A 77 0.67 -14.19 -3.45
CA THR A 77 0.54 -14.39 -2.00
C THR A 77 0.16 -13.06 -1.36
N GLY A 78 -1.03 -12.98 -0.75
CA GLY A 78 -1.48 -11.83 0.02
C GLY A 78 -1.18 -12.06 1.51
N LEU A 79 -0.52 -11.09 2.15
CA LEU A 79 -0.21 -11.13 3.57
C LEU A 79 -0.81 -9.90 4.26
N ASP A 80 -1.50 -10.09 5.38
CA ASP A 80 -1.97 -9.01 6.23
C ASP A 80 -1.83 -9.37 7.71
N ALA A 81 -1.59 -8.37 8.54
CA ALA A 81 -1.44 -8.56 9.99
C ALA A 81 -2.79 -8.65 10.72
N ASP A 82 -3.88 -8.19 10.08
CA ASP A 82 -5.23 -8.23 10.65
C ASP A 82 -5.97 -9.50 10.18
N PRO A 83 -6.29 -10.45 11.10
CA PRO A 83 -7.05 -11.65 10.78
C PRO A 83 -8.42 -11.34 10.16
N ALA A 84 -9.05 -10.20 10.52
CA ALA A 84 -10.33 -9.80 9.96
C ALA A 84 -10.21 -9.42 8.48
N MET A 85 -9.09 -8.79 8.08
CA MET A 85 -8.77 -8.51 6.68
C MET A 85 -8.53 -9.79 5.88
N ILE A 86 -7.77 -10.73 6.40
CA ILE A 86 -7.57 -12.05 5.78
C ILE A 86 -8.90 -12.80 5.62
N ALA A 87 -9.78 -12.76 6.65
CA ALA A 87 -11.10 -13.35 6.54
C ALA A 87 -11.97 -12.65 5.48
N ALA A 88 -11.89 -11.32 5.35
CA ALA A 88 -12.58 -10.57 4.30
C ALA A 88 -12.04 -10.90 2.91
N ALA A 89 -10.72 -10.99 2.77
CA ALA A 89 -10.06 -11.39 1.52
C ALA A 89 -10.48 -12.81 1.09
N ARG A 90 -10.51 -13.77 2.01
CA ARG A 90 -11.00 -15.13 1.73
C ARG A 90 -12.46 -15.13 1.27
N ARG A 91 -13.34 -14.35 1.89
CA ARG A 91 -14.75 -14.23 1.45
C ARG A 91 -14.87 -13.65 0.05
N ARG A 92 -14.04 -12.66 -0.29
CA ARG A 92 -14.00 -12.06 -1.63
C ARG A 92 -13.56 -13.04 -2.70
N THR A 93 -12.61 -13.92 -2.37
CA THR A 93 -11.92 -14.80 -3.34
C THR A 93 -12.53 -16.18 -3.47
N GLN A 94 -13.62 -16.49 -2.75
CA GLN A 94 -14.25 -17.84 -2.70
C GLN A 94 -14.68 -18.43 -4.05
N THR A 95 -14.69 -17.66 -5.13
CA THR A 95 -15.40 -18.08 -6.31
C THR A 95 -14.57 -18.46 -7.53
N GLU A 96 -13.24 -18.33 -7.63
CA GLU A 96 -12.55 -18.78 -8.88
C GLU A 96 -11.04 -18.46 -8.96
N ILE A 97 -10.39 -17.95 -7.93
CA ILE A 97 -8.98 -17.54 -8.06
C ILE A 97 -8.06 -18.60 -7.44
N THR A 98 -7.63 -19.56 -8.26
CA THR A 98 -6.73 -20.66 -7.81
C THR A 98 -5.29 -20.21 -7.54
N GLN A 99 -4.89 -19.04 -8.05
CA GLN A 99 -3.52 -18.50 -7.95
C GLN A 99 -3.35 -17.47 -6.84
N LEU A 100 -4.25 -17.43 -5.84
CA LEU A 100 -4.17 -16.52 -4.71
C LEU A 100 -4.10 -17.27 -3.38
N HIS A 101 -2.99 -17.11 -2.67
CA HIS A 101 -2.78 -17.62 -1.33
C HIS A 101 -2.86 -16.49 -0.31
N LEU A 102 -3.59 -16.69 0.79
CA LEU A 102 -3.79 -15.66 1.81
C LEU A 102 -3.27 -16.16 3.17
N ILE A 103 -2.37 -15.37 3.76
CA ILE A 103 -1.73 -15.69 5.03
C ILE A 103 -1.78 -14.50 6.00
N GLU A 104 -1.80 -14.79 7.28
CA GLU A 104 -1.62 -13.80 8.35
C GLU A 104 -0.12 -13.62 8.64
N GLY A 105 0.33 -12.37 8.76
CA GLY A 105 1.73 -12.07 9.05
C GLY A 105 2.01 -10.57 9.14
N GLN A 106 3.20 -10.24 9.66
CA GLN A 106 3.65 -8.86 9.84
C GLN A 106 4.68 -8.49 8.76
N ALA A 107 4.61 -7.24 8.26
CA ALA A 107 5.52 -6.73 7.24
C ALA A 107 6.99 -6.69 7.72
N GLU A 108 7.19 -6.44 9.03
CA GLU A 108 8.51 -6.38 9.64
C GLU A 108 9.16 -7.76 9.87
N ARG A 109 8.42 -8.85 9.59
CA ARG A 109 8.90 -10.23 9.73
C ARG A 109 8.14 -11.15 8.78
N LEU A 110 8.56 -11.19 7.52
CA LEU A 110 7.91 -11.99 6.49
C LEU A 110 8.23 -13.49 6.65
N PRO A 111 7.22 -14.37 6.70
CA PRO A 111 7.42 -15.82 6.94
C PRO A 111 7.86 -16.56 5.67
N PHE A 112 8.76 -15.99 4.89
CA PHE A 112 9.27 -16.57 3.65
C PHE A 112 10.79 -16.63 3.67
N GLY A 113 11.34 -17.56 2.89
CA GLY A 113 12.75 -17.61 2.57
C GLY A 113 13.19 -16.36 1.77
N GLY A 114 14.50 -16.12 1.67
CA GLY A 114 15.02 -15.10 0.75
C GLY A 114 14.74 -15.47 -0.70
N GLU A 115 14.63 -14.46 -1.57
CA GLU A 115 14.56 -14.63 -3.03
C GLU A 115 13.40 -15.50 -3.53
N ALA A 116 12.25 -15.39 -2.87
CA ALA A 116 11.06 -16.19 -3.15
C ALA A 116 10.15 -15.56 -4.24
N PHE A 117 10.17 -14.24 -4.40
CA PHE A 117 9.20 -13.52 -5.23
C PHE A 117 9.87 -12.73 -6.35
N ASP A 118 9.24 -12.75 -7.54
CA ASP A 118 9.64 -11.90 -8.68
C ASP A 118 9.20 -10.45 -8.48
N CYS A 119 8.07 -10.24 -7.78
CA CYS A 119 7.55 -8.92 -7.45
C CYS A 119 7.09 -8.87 -5.99
N VAL A 120 7.31 -7.74 -5.34
CA VAL A 120 6.74 -7.41 -4.03
C VAL A 120 5.98 -6.09 -4.15
N LEU A 121 4.75 -6.05 -3.64
CA LEU A 121 3.89 -4.88 -3.62
C LEU A 121 3.53 -4.55 -2.17
N ALA A 122 3.53 -3.26 -1.81
CA ALA A 122 3.03 -2.78 -0.52
C ALA A 122 2.29 -1.46 -0.74
N VAL A 123 0.99 -1.40 -0.43
CA VAL A 123 0.14 -0.24 -0.67
C VAL A 123 -0.48 0.27 0.61
N THR A 124 -0.11 1.48 1.01
CA THR A 124 -0.57 2.12 2.27
C THR A 124 -0.33 1.25 3.51
N VAL A 125 0.81 0.57 3.55
CA VAL A 125 1.25 -0.30 4.65
C VAL A 125 2.25 0.42 5.54
N LEU A 126 3.28 1.04 4.94
CA LEU A 126 4.36 1.66 5.71
C LEU A 126 3.89 2.85 6.56
N CYS A 127 2.72 3.41 6.25
CA CYS A 127 2.11 4.44 7.07
C CYS A 127 1.53 3.93 8.39
N PHE A 128 1.40 2.60 8.57
CA PHE A 128 0.83 1.97 9.77
C PHE A 128 1.79 1.03 10.50
N VAL A 129 2.89 0.61 9.88
CA VAL A 129 3.91 -0.23 10.54
C VAL A 129 4.75 0.58 11.52
N ARG A 130 5.28 -0.09 12.55
CA ARG A 130 6.10 0.55 13.57
C ARG A 130 7.52 0.84 13.07
N ASP A 131 8.07 -0.09 12.29
CA ASP A 131 9.42 -0.07 11.78
C ASP A 131 9.39 -0.25 10.25
N ALA A 132 9.29 0.87 9.54
CA ALA A 132 9.22 0.86 8.09
C ALA A 132 10.54 0.44 7.43
N GLU A 133 11.68 0.74 8.06
CA GLU A 133 13.00 0.35 7.57
C GLU A 133 13.12 -1.17 7.57
N ARG A 134 12.74 -1.80 8.67
CA ARG A 134 12.72 -3.26 8.80
C ARG A 134 11.74 -3.90 7.83
N ALA A 135 10.54 -3.33 7.66
CA ALA A 135 9.56 -3.85 6.71
C ALA A 135 10.10 -3.82 5.27
N VAL A 136 10.73 -2.71 4.85
CA VAL A 136 11.33 -2.61 3.50
C VAL A 136 12.53 -3.54 3.35
N ALA A 137 13.37 -3.72 4.39
CA ALA A 137 14.46 -4.67 4.39
C ALA A 137 13.97 -6.12 4.22
N GLU A 138 12.86 -6.50 4.89
CA GLU A 138 12.24 -7.82 4.72
C GLU A 138 11.67 -8.01 3.30
N MET A 139 11.03 -6.97 2.73
CA MET A 139 10.56 -6.98 1.34
C MET A 139 11.74 -7.17 0.37
N ALA A 140 12.86 -6.48 0.59
CA ALA A 140 14.08 -6.64 -0.22
C ALA A 140 14.69 -8.04 -0.07
N ARG A 141 14.67 -8.61 1.14
CA ARG A 141 15.19 -9.96 1.42
C ARG A 141 14.45 -11.04 0.64
N VAL A 142 13.12 -10.96 0.60
CA VAL A 142 12.27 -11.97 -0.06
C VAL A 142 12.19 -11.79 -1.57
N LEU A 143 12.65 -10.64 -2.09
CA LEU A 143 12.68 -10.35 -3.51
C LEU A 143 13.86 -11.06 -4.19
N LYS A 144 13.64 -11.67 -5.35
CA LYS A 144 14.68 -12.29 -6.18
C LYS A 144 15.64 -11.22 -6.76
N PRO A 145 16.92 -11.55 -7.03
CA PRO A 145 17.78 -10.69 -7.85
C PRO A 145 17.07 -10.32 -9.17
N GLY A 146 17.15 -9.06 -9.59
CA GLY A 146 16.39 -8.52 -10.73
C GLY A 146 14.88 -8.36 -10.50
N GLY A 147 14.38 -8.78 -9.35
CA GLY A 147 12.96 -8.65 -8.97
C GLY A 147 12.57 -7.19 -8.71
N ARG A 148 11.26 -6.93 -8.70
CA ARG A 148 10.70 -5.59 -8.60
C ARG A 148 9.91 -5.38 -7.31
N LEU A 149 10.26 -4.32 -6.57
CA LEU A 149 9.48 -3.79 -5.46
C LEU A 149 8.66 -2.58 -5.94
N VAL A 150 7.37 -2.54 -5.60
CA VAL A 150 6.54 -1.34 -5.75
C VAL A 150 5.92 -1.00 -4.40
N ILE A 151 6.13 0.22 -3.94
CA ILE A 151 5.53 0.76 -2.71
C ILE A 151 4.69 1.96 -3.05
N GLY A 152 3.41 1.95 -2.65
CA GLY A 152 2.52 3.08 -2.74
C GLY A 152 2.13 3.62 -1.37
N GLU A 153 2.33 4.92 -1.12
CA GLU A 153 2.14 5.53 0.20
C GLU A 153 1.40 6.88 0.17
N LEU A 154 0.90 7.26 1.32
CA LEU A 154 0.20 8.53 1.52
C LEU A 154 1.17 9.71 1.43
N GLY A 155 0.96 10.59 0.44
CA GLY A 155 1.79 11.77 0.18
C GLY A 155 1.62 12.85 1.25
N ARG A 156 2.76 13.33 1.82
CA ARG A 156 2.80 14.32 2.90
C ARG A 156 2.32 15.71 2.47
N TRP A 157 2.66 16.13 1.26
CA TRP A 157 2.41 17.48 0.76
C TRP A 157 1.20 17.51 -0.17
N SER A 158 0.02 17.12 0.35
CA SER A 158 -1.23 17.10 -0.40
C SER A 158 -2.39 17.68 0.42
N LEU A 159 -3.42 18.16 -0.25
CA LEU A 159 -4.65 18.62 0.42
C LEU A 159 -5.36 17.46 1.14
N TRP A 160 -5.20 16.24 0.65
CA TRP A 160 -5.68 15.04 1.33
C TRP A 160 -4.97 14.79 2.65
N ALA A 161 -3.64 15.03 2.70
CA ALA A 161 -2.88 14.89 3.95
C ALA A 161 -3.33 15.91 4.99
N VAL A 162 -3.59 17.16 4.58
CA VAL A 162 -4.16 18.19 5.44
C VAL A 162 -5.53 17.76 5.98
N HIS A 163 -6.43 17.33 5.09
CA HIS A 163 -7.77 16.86 5.46
C HIS A 163 -7.70 15.66 6.45
N ARG A 164 -6.86 14.66 6.16
CA ARG A 164 -6.69 13.46 7.01
C ARG A 164 -6.10 13.82 8.37
N ARG A 165 -5.10 14.72 8.45
CA ARG A 165 -4.52 15.22 9.72
C ARG A 165 -5.53 15.96 10.57
N ILE A 166 -6.33 16.84 9.97
CA ILE A 166 -7.42 17.52 10.67
C ILE A 166 -8.38 16.50 11.28
N ARG A 167 -8.81 15.49 10.53
CA ARG A 167 -9.64 14.41 11.07
C ARG A 167 -8.96 13.62 12.18
N GLY A 168 -7.65 13.40 12.09
CA GLY A 168 -6.85 12.79 13.16
C GLY A 168 -6.85 13.61 14.45
N TRP A 169 -6.75 14.93 14.35
CA TRP A 169 -6.86 15.84 15.51
C TRP A 169 -8.23 15.80 16.17
N PHE A 170 -9.30 15.62 15.37
CA PHE A 170 -10.65 15.42 15.87
C PHE A 170 -10.95 13.96 16.31
N GLY A 171 -9.91 13.16 16.54
CA GLY A 171 -10.02 11.85 17.18
C GLY A 171 -10.23 10.65 16.25
N HIS A 172 -10.10 10.83 14.92
CA HIS A 172 -10.21 9.69 13.99
C HIS A 172 -9.00 8.74 14.15
N PRO A 173 -9.19 7.48 14.61
CA PRO A 173 -8.09 6.63 15.09
C PRO A 173 -7.05 6.31 14.01
N ILE A 174 -7.47 6.00 12.78
CA ILE A 174 -6.56 5.69 11.67
C ILE A 174 -5.66 6.88 11.34
N TRP A 175 -6.26 8.07 11.16
CA TRP A 175 -5.51 9.25 10.72
C TRP A 175 -4.62 9.84 11.81
N ARG A 176 -4.89 9.51 13.07
CA ARG A 176 -4.03 9.88 14.20
C ARG A 176 -2.73 9.08 14.20
N ALA A 177 -2.77 7.82 13.77
CA ALA A 177 -1.63 6.93 13.73
C ALA A 177 -0.87 6.98 12.39
N ALA A 178 -1.53 7.42 11.30
CA ALA A 178 -0.97 7.36 9.96
C ALA A 178 0.23 8.27 9.76
N MET A 179 1.31 7.72 9.22
CA MET A 179 2.51 8.46 8.82
C MET A 179 2.44 8.80 7.33
N PHE A 180 2.58 10.08 7.00
CA PHE A 180 2.61 10.56 5.62
C PHE A 180 4.06 10.76 5.19
N ARG A 181 4.41 10.31 3.98
CA ARG A 181 5.77 10.32 3.47
C ARG A 181 5.96 11.25 2.29
N THR A 182 7.20 11.70 2.09
CA THR A 182 7.64 12.40 0.88
C THR A 182 8.30 11.41 -0.07
N ALA A 183 8.45 11.79 -1.35
CA ALA A 183 9.20 11.01 -2.32
C ALA A 183 10.67 10.80 -1.91
N ALA A 184 11.26 11.79 -1.23
CA ALA A 184 12.64 11.67 -0.74
C ALA A 184 12.78 10.63 0.37
N GLU A 185 11.85 10.61 1.32
CA GLU A 185 11.82 9.60 2.41
C GLU A 185 11.58 8.19 1.87
N LEU A 186 10.68 8.02 0.89
CA LEU A 186 10.48 6.72 0.25
C LEU A 186 11.71 6.25 -0.52
N ARG A 187 12.39 7.17 -1.23
CA ARG A 187 13.65 6.88 -1.91
C ARG A 187 14.72 6.40 -0.94
N GLU A 188 14.85 7.06 0.19
CA GLU A 188 15.84 6.71 1.20
C GLU A 188 15.55 5.34 1.82
N LEU A 189 14.30 5.06 2.19
CA LEU A 189 13.89 3.77 2.71
C LEU A 189 14.22 2.60 1.76
N VAL A 190 13.98 2.81 0.47
CA VAL A 190 14.25 1.79 -0.54
C VAL A 190 15.76 1.58 -0.75
N ARG A 191 16.53 2.68 -0.79
CA ARG A 191 17.99 2.62 -0.95
C ARG A 191 18.70 2.01 0.26
N SER A 192 18.24 2.34 1.46
CA SER A 192 18.81 1.76 2.69
C SER A 192 18.60 0.24 2.79
N ALA A 193 17.60 -0.29 2.08
CA ALA A 193 17.37 -1.73 1.96
C ALA A 193 18.18 -2.39 0.82
N GLY A 194 19.10 -1.67 0.15
CA GLY A 194 19.94 -2.20 -0.91
C GLY A 194 19.25 -2.32 -2.28
N LEU A 195 18.18 -1.57 -2.53
CA LEU A 195 17.43 -1.60 -3.80
C LEU A 195 17.71 -0.34 -4.63
N ASP A 196 17.75 -0.52 -5.95
CA ASP A 196 17.89 0.56 -6.91
C ASP A 196 16.55 1.16 -7.27
N VAL A 197 16.37 2.46 -6.99
CA VAL A 197 15.15 3.17 -7.34
C VAL A 197 15.08 3.38 -8.85
N VAL A 198 14.08 2.79 -9.48
CA VAL A 198 13.82 2.90 -10.92
C VAL A 198 13.01 4.16 -11.24
N GLU A 199 11.90 4.36 -10.52
CA GLU A 199 11.00 5.48 -10.78
C GLU A 199 10.19 5.85 -9.51
N ILE A 200 9.87 7.14 -9.38
CA ILE A 200 8.93 7.62 -8.36
C ILE A 200 7.91 8.51 -9.06
N ARG A 201 6.63 8.24 -8.83
CA ARG A 201 5.51 8.99 -9.41
C ARG A 201 4.50 9.36 -8.35
N GLY A 202 3.70 10.39 -8.67
CA GLY A 202 2.53 10.78 -7.88
C GLY A 202 1.22 10.41 -8.56
N ALA A 203 0.15 10.40 -7.77
CA ALA A 203 -1.24 10.37 -8.25
C ALA A 203 -2.13 11.12 -7.26
N VAL A 204 -3.37 11.43 -7.70
CA VAL A 204 -4.38 12.12 -6.87
C VAL A 204 -3.93 13.52 -6.48
N HIS A 205 -3.71 14.38 -7.47
CA HIS A 205 -3.28 15.79 -7.30
C HIS A 205 -4.45 16.76 -7.07
N TYR A 206 -5.66 16.26 -6.89
CA TYR A 206 -6.86 17.07 -6.64
C TYR A 206 -7.26 17.03 -5.17
N PRO A 207 -7.99 18.05 -4.68
CA PRO A 207 -8.54 18.04 -3.32
C PRO A 207 -9.61 16.94 -3.14
N PRO A 208 -9.96 16.55 -1.90
CA PRO A 208 -10.97 15.51 -1.62
C PRO A 208 -12.39 15.97 -1.97
N CYS A 209 -12.63 16.26 -3.26
CA CYS A 209 -13.88 16.73 -3.82
C CYS A 209 -14.17 16.01 -5.14
N GLY A 210 -15.38 15.48 -5.30
CA GLY A 210 -15.76 14.69 -6.47
C GLY A 210 -15.80 15.48 -7.78
N ALA A 211 -16.09 16.79 -7.73
CA ALA A 211 -16.10 17.64 -8.92
C ALA A 211 -14.68 17.86 -9.46
N THR A 212 -13.74 18.19 -8.58
CA THR A 212 -12.32 18.36 -8.94
C THR A 212 -11.68 17.05 -9.39
N ALA A 213 -12.02 15.93 -8.75
CA ALA A 213 -11.56 14.61 -9.16
C ALA A 213 -11.94 14.31 -10.62
N ARG A 214 -13.19 14.54 -11.01
CA ARG A 214 -13.66 14.34 -12.41
C ARG A 214 -12.91 15.20 -13.42
N LEU A 215 -12.68 16.47 -13.06
CA LEU A 215 -12.05 17.44 -13.96
C LEU A 215 -10.57 17.14 -14.16
N LEU A 216 -9.86 16.73 -13.09
CA LEU A 216 -8.41 16.59 -13.08
C LEU A 216 -7.92 15.16 -13.33
N ALA A 217 -8.77 14.13 -13.11
CA ALA A 217 -8.39 12.73 -13.33
C ALA A 217 -7.76 12.46 -14.72
N PRO A 218 -8.23 13.03 -15.86
CA PRO A 218 -7.64 12.75 -17.16
C PRO A 218 -6.17 13.18 -17.30
N VAL A 219 -5.74 14.19 -16.55
CA VAL A 219 -4.36 14.73 -16.59
C VAL A 219 -3.53 14.31 -15.39
N ASP A 220 -4.11 13.65 -14.41
CA ASP A 220 -3.48 13.35 -13.11
C ASP A 220 -2.21 12.50 -13.26
N LEU A 221 -2.27 11.38 -13.96
CA LEU A 221 -1.12 10.49 -14.17
C LEU A 221 -0.03 11.14 -15.03
N TRP A 222 -0.38 12.00 -15.97
CA TRP A 222 0.60 12.78 -16.72
C TRP A 222 1.33 13.78 -15.81
N LEU A 223 0.60 14.44 -14.90
CA LEU A 223 1.18 15.31 -13.88
C LEU A 223 2.07 14.51 -12.92
N GLY A 224 1.62 13.35 -12.47
CA GLY A 224 2.32 12.46 -11.56
C GLY A 224 3.66 11.92 -12.08
N ARG A 225 3.85 11.89 -13.42
CA ARG A 225 5.15 11.59 -14.03
C ARG A 225 6.15 12.74 -13.92
N ARG A 226 5.69 13.98 -13.68
CA ARG A 226 6.53 15.19 -13.62
C ARG A 226 6.80 15.66 -12.22
N THR A 227 5.85 15.44 -11.30
CA THR A 227 5.96 15.89 -9.92
C THR A 227 5.22 15.01 -8.97
N THR A 228 5.74 14.86 -7.76
CA THR A 228 5.06 14.27 -6.61
C THR A 228 4.52 15.34 -5.65
N LEU A 229 4.78 16.62 -5.94
CA LEU A 229 4.25 17.72 -5.13
C LEU A 229 2.74 17.81 -5.32
N GLY A 230 2.00 17.85 -4.22
CA GLY A 230 0.55 17.87 -4.24
C GLY A 230 -0.12 16.50 -4.38
N ALA A 231 0.63 15.45 -4.72
CA ALA A 231 0.11 14.10 -4.83
C ALA A 231 -0.34 13.56 -3.47
N ALA A 232 -1.57 13.05 -3.39
CA ALA A 232 -2.08 12.37 -2.20
C ALA A 232 -1.59 10.92 -2.09
N PHE A 233 -1.15 10.36 -3.22
CA PHE A 233 -0.55 9.05 -3.32
C PHE A 233 0.79 9.15 -4.06
N ILE A 234 1.85 8.59 -3.48
CA ILE A 234 3.20 8.55 -4.07
C ILE A 234 3.60 7.09 -4.17
N ALA A 235 4.00 6.67 -5.36
CA ALA A 235 4.48 5.31 -5.58
C ALA A 235 5.94 5.32 -6.05
N VAL A 236 6.73 4.40 -5.51
CA VAL A 236 8.11 4.12 -5.88
C VAL A 236 8.20 2.71 -6.47
N SER A 237 8.88 2.59 -7.60
CA SER A 237 9.32 1.31 -8.16
C SER A 237 10.82 1.18 -7.98
N ALA A 238 11.27 0.03 -7.52
CA ALA A 238 12.68 -0.27 -7.34
C ALA A 238 13.00 -1.70 -7.81
N ALA A 239 14.26 -1.95 -8.13
CA ALA A 239 14.75 -3.26 -8.53
C ALA A 239 15.82 -3.75 -7.54
N LYS A 240 15.83 -5.05 -7.28
CA LYS A 240 16.95 -5.68 -6.57
C LYS A 240 18.11 -5.87 -7.55
N PRO A 241 19.34 -5.42 -7.22
CA PRO A 241 20.50 -5.66 -8.05
C PRO A 241 20.67 -7.13 -8.43
N ILE A 242 21.23 -7.38 -9.61
CA ILE A 242 21.66 -8.71 -10.05
C ILE A 242 23.16 -8.75 -9.72
N ASP A 243 23.54 -9.50 -8.71
CA ASP A 243 24.94 -9.73 -8.33
C ASP A 243 25.67 -10.56 -9.40
#